data_042fe31687684651a5a7a0f0990c6d08
#
_entry.id   042fe31687684651a5a7a0f0990c6d08
#
_cell.length_a   1.000
_cell.length_b   1.000
_cell.length_c   1.000
_cell.angle_alpha   90.00
_cell.angle_beta   90.00
_cell.angle_gamma   90.00
#
_symmetry.space_group_name_H-M   'P 1'
#
loop_
_entity.id
_entity.type
_entity.pdbx_description
1 polymer ?
#
loop_
_entity_poly.entity_id
_entity_poly.type
_entity_poly.pdbx_seq_one_letter_code
_entity_poly.pdbx_strand_id
1 'polypeptide(L)'
;MIADNVEGMTAEQSLAQPSPGGNCANWILGHMTNVQNRVMRLAGQDPVWESGQLSNAGWEPITSHANAIAWETMRDRMLDSRERCVAALSHLSDETMGDEVPHPFGGTTSRGHVLSTLAFHQAYHAGQLAIARRIAGLEGVVKGPGQPRGAAVA
;
A
#
# COMPACT_ATOMS: atom_id res chain seq x y z
N MET A 1 4.59 10.36 0.84
CA MET A 1 3.14 10.35 0.44
C MET A 1 2.31 9.29 1.13
N ILE A 2 2.67 7.97 1.13
CA ILE A 2 1.85 6.97 1.83
C ILE A 2 1.88 7.22 3.34
N ALA A 3 3.06 7.34 3.93
CA ALA A 3 3.23 7.67 5.36
C ALA A 3 2.45 8.93 5.75
N ASP A 4 2.60 10.01 4.99
CA ASP A 4 1.92 11.27 5.25
C ASP A 4 0.39 11.14 5.19
N ASN A 5 -0.14 10.28 4.28
CA ASN A 5 -1.58 10.07 4.18
C ASN A 5 -2.17 9.30 5.36
N VAL A 6 -1.39 8.53 6.08
CA VAL A 6 -1.84 7.78 7.27
C VAL A 6 -1.49 8.47 8.59
N GLU A 7 -0.64 9.51 8.53
CA GLU A 7 -0.25 10.26 9.71
C GLU A 7 -1.46 10.92 10.39
N GLY A 8 -1.55 10.76 11.70
CA GLY A 8 -2.64 11.30 12.53
C GLY A 8 -4.00 10.65 12.31
N MET A 9 -4.10 9.59 11.51
CA MET A 9 -5.36 8.85 11.30
C MET A 9 -5.57 7.86 12.46
N THR A 10 -6.75 7.90 13.07
CA THR A 10 -7.15 6.94 14.11
C THR A 10 -7.64 5.63 13.52
N ALA A 11 -7.76 4.58 14.35
CA ALA A 11 -8.32 3.29 13.94
C ALA A 11 -9.75 3.44 13.38
N GLU A 12 -10.60 4.23 14.03
CA GLU A 12 -11.96 4.51 13.57
C GLU A 12 -11.95 5.24 12.21
N GLN A 13 -11.13 6.26 12.06
CA GLN A 13 -10.99 7.01 10.82
C GLN A 13 -10.48 6.14 9.67
N SER A 14 -9.64 5.14 9.96
CA SER A 14 -9.11 4.21 8.95
C SER A 14 -10.19 3.33 8.31
N LEU A 15 -11.36 3.23 8.93
CA LEU A 15 -12.50 2.45 8.48
C LEU A 15 -13.59 3.29 7.79
N ALA A 16 -13.41 4.61 7.71
CA ALA A 16 -14.33 5.48 6.98
C ALA A 16 -14.33 5.12 5.48
N GLN A 17 -15.51 4.82 4.95
CA GLN A 17 -15.68 4.45 3.54
C GLN A 17 -16.25 5.61 2.73
N PRO A 18 -15.82 5.79 1.46
CA PRO A 18 -16.33 6.86 0.59
C PRO A 18 -17.80 6.69 0.24
N SER A 19 -18.26 5.44 0.17
CA SER A 19 -19.65 5.05 -0.09
C SER A 19 -19.83 3.58 0.26
N PRO A 20 -21.06 3.05 0.35
CA PRO A 20 -21.26 1.62 0.48
C PRO A 20 -20.50 0.85 -0.62
N GLY A 21 -19.64 -0.07 -0.22
CA GLY A 21 -18.81 -0.86 -1.13
C GLY A 21 -17.47 -0.22 -1.54
N GLY A 22 -17.17 1.01 -1.12
CA GLY A 22 -15.84 1.63 -1.33
C GLY A 22 -14.80 1.13 -0.33
N ASN A 23 -13.52 1.24 -0.69
CA ASN A 23 -12.42 0.77 0.15
C ASN A 23 -12.00 1.85 1.16
N CYS A 24 -11.96 1.49 2.44
CA CYS A 24 -11.42 2.33 3.51
C CYS A 24 -9.87 2.30 3.53
N ALA A 25 -9.27 3.21 4.30
CA ALA A 25 -7.82 3.29 4.41
C ALA A 25 -7.18 1.99 4.93
N ASN A 26 -7.82 1.30 5.87
CA ASN A 26 -7.36 0.02 6.41
C ASN A 26 -7.25 -1.05 5.31
N TRP A 27 -8.28 -1.16 4.45
CA TRP A 27 -8.26 -2.07 3.31
C TRP A 27 -7.16 -1.69 2.31
N ILE A 28 -7.09 -0.41 1.94
CA ILE A 28 -6.11 0.08 0.95
C ILE A 28 -4.69 -0.22 1.41
N LEU A 29 -4.39 0.05 2.68
CA LEU A 29 -3.06 -0.18 3.24
C LEU A 29 -2.70 -1.67 3.27
N GLY A 30 -3.65 -2.53 3.67
CA GLY A 30 -3.48 -3.98 3.65
C GLY A 30 -3.25 -4.53 2.24
N HIS A 31 -4.02 -4.02 1.27
CA HIS A 31 -3.85 -4.40 -0.13
C HIS A 31 -2.48 -3.98 -0.68
N MET A 32 -2.04 -2.76 -0.38
CA MET A 32 -0.70 -2.28 -0.76
C MET A 32 0.42 -3.12 -0.15
N THR A 33 0.27 -3.53 1.12
CA THR A 33 1.24 -4.40 1.80
C THR A 33 1.28 -5.79 1.17
N ASN A 34 0.13 -6.33 0.75
CA ASN A 34 0.08 -7.60 0.01
C ASN A 34 0.80 -7.52 -1.35
N VAL A 35 0.69 -6.38 -2.04
CA VAL A 35 1.44 -6.14 -3.28
C VAL A 35 2.95 -6.07 -3.00
N GLN A 36 3.38 -5.49 -1.89
CA GLN A 36 4.79 -5.49 -1.48
C GLN A 36 5.32 -6.90 -1.22
N ASN A 37 4.52 -7.82 -0.67
CA ASN A 37 4.89 -9.23 -0.59
C ASN A 37 5.21 -9.83 -1.97
N ARG A 38 4.49 -9.42 -3.00
CA ARG A 38 4.79 -9.83 -4.38
C ARG A 38 6.11 -9.23 -4.88
N VAL A 39 6.38 -7.96 -4.58
CA VAL A 39 7.67 -7.32 -4.90
C VAL A 39 8.81 -8.08 -4.24
N MET A 40 8.68 -8.47 -2.95
CA MET A 40 9.68 -9.26 -2.23
C MET A 40 9.97 -10.59 -2.93
N ARG A 41 8.93 -11.34 -3.32
CA ARG A 41 9.10 -12.61 -4.06
C ARG A 41 9.80 -12.40 -5.40
N LEU A 42 9.48 -11.33 -6.13
CA LEU A 42 10.16 -10.98 -7.38
C LEU A 42 11.64 -10.61 -7.16
N ALA A 43 11.98 -10.12 -5.99
CA ALA A 43 13.35 -9.86 -5.57
C ALA A 43 14.05 -11.08 -4.95
N GLY A 44 13.42 -12.27 -4.97
CA GLY A 44 14.00 -13.49 -4.39
C GLY A 44 14.02 -13.49 -2.86
N GLN A 45 13.17 -12.70 -2.21
CA GLN A 45 13.10 -12.55 -0.76
C GLN A 45 11.78 -13.10 -0.21
N ASP A 46 11.79 -13.46 1.06
CA ASP A 46 10.60 -13.88 1.77
C ASP A 46 9.60 -12.73 1.93
N PRO A 47 8.29 -13.01 1.89
CA PRO A 47 7.27 -12.02 2.12
C PRO A 47 7.38 -11.41 3.52
N VAL A 48 6.99 -10.15 3.65
CA VAL A 48 6.96 -9.45 4.96
C VAL A 48 5.85 -9.97 5.85
N TRP A 49 4.74 -10.37 5.23
CA TRP A 49 3.58 -10.93 5.88
C TRP A 49 3.28 -12.33 5.35
N GLU A 50 2.84 -13.20 6.23
CA GLU A 50 2.26 -14.45 5.79
C GLU A 50 0.87 -14.23 5.17
N SER A 51 0.56 -15.00 4.13
CA SER A 51 -0.64 -14.78 3.31
C SER A 51 -1.96 -14.80 4.10
N GLY A 52 -2.05 -15.55 5.21
CA GLY A 52 -3.24 -15.60 6.06
C GLY A 52 -3.48 -14.34 6.90
N GLN A 53 -2.46 -13.52 7.12
CA GLN A 53 -2.54 -12.30 7.96
C GLN A 53 -3.16 -11.11 7.25
N LEU A 54 -3.22 -11.14 5.92
CA LEU A 54 -3.78 -10.07 5.07
C LEU A 54 -5.06 -10.51 4.34
N SER A 55 -5.71 -11.57 4.81
CA SER A 55 -6.91 -12.12 4.17
C SER A 55 -8.04 -11.11 3.98
N ASN A 56 -8.08 -10.07 4.82
CA ASN A 56 -9.09 -9.02 4.78
C ASN A 56 -8.83 -7.94 3.72
N ALA A 57 -7.66 -7.93 3.10
CA ALA A 57 -7.27 -6.99 2.05
C ALA A 57 -7.29 -7.65 0.65
N GLY A 58 -8.24 -8.58 0.44
CA GLY A 58 -8.50 -9.25 -0.84
C GLY A 58 -9.19 -8.31 -1.85
N TRP A 59 -10.25 -8.81 -2.47
CA TRP A 59 -11.03 -8.07 -3.46
C TRP A 59 -12.26 -7.38 -2.86
N GLU A 60 -12.74 -7.88 -1.72
CA GLU A 60 -13.96 -7.40 -1.09
C GLU A 60 -13.68 -6.25 -0.12
N PRO A 61 -14.53 -5.22 -0.07
CA PRO A 61 -14.43 -4.16 0.92
C PRO A 61 -14.54 -4.70 2.35
N ILE A 62 -13.92 -4.00 3.30
CA ILE A 62 -14.12 -4.27 4.73
C ILE A 62 -15.51 -3.74 5.11
N THR A 63 -16.44 -4.65 5.42
CA THR A 63 -17.82 -4.31 5.77
C THR A 63 -18.06 -4.34 7.28
N SER A 64 -17.09 -4.81 8.06
CA SER A 64 -17.17 -4.94 9.52
C SER A 64 -15.84 -4.63 10.17
N HIS A 65 -15.88 -3.95 11.32
CA HIS A 65 -14.70 -3.71 12.16
C HIS A 65 -13.98 -5.01 12.56
N ALA A 66 -14.73 -6.10 12.72
CA ALA A 66 -14.16 -7.42 13.02
C ALA A 66 -13.24 -7.96 11.91
N ASN A 67 -13.38 -7.47 10.69
CA ASN A 67 -12.58 -7.87 9.55
C ASN A 67 -11.39 -6.92 9.29
N ALA A 68 -11.27 -5.85 10.08
CA ALA A 68 -10.17 -4.92 9.98
C ALA A 68 -8.92 -5.45 10.70
N ILE A 69 -7.76 -5.11 10.19
CA ILE A 69 -6.50 -5.32 10.89
C ILE A 69 -6.29 -4.14 11.84
N ALA A 70 -5.75 -4.39 13.05
CA ALA A 70 -5.41 -3.33 13.99
C ALA A 70 -4.59 -2.23 13.29
N TRP A 71 -5.05 -0.98 13.37
CA TRP A 71 -4.56 0.13 12.53
C TRP A 71 -3.06 0.38 12.72
N GLU A 72 -2.60 0.42 13.97
CA GLU A 72 -1.20 0.61 14.30
C GLU A 72 -0.34 -0.51 13.71
N THR A 73 -0.79 -1.75 13.85
CA THR A 73 -0.12 -2.92 13.28
C THR A 73 -0.04 -2.82 11.75
N MET A 74 -1.15 -2.43 11.09
CA MET A 74 -1.20 -2.27 9.64
C MET A 74 -0.24 -1.19 9.15
N ARG A 75 -0.25 -0.04 9.82
CA ARG A 75 0.61 1.10 9.49
C ARG A 75 2.09 0.75 9.64
N ASP A 76 2.47 0.19 10.78
CA ASP A 76 3.85 -0.12 11.10
C ASP A 76 4.41 -1.18 10.14
N ARG A 77 3.63 -2.20 9.83
CA ARG A 77 4.02 -3.23 8.86
C ARG A 77 4.10 -2.72 7.43
N MET A 78 3.22 -1.80 7.03
CA MET A 78 3.32 -1.17 5.71
C MET A 78 4.63 -0.40 5.57
N LEU A 79 5.05 0.33 6.60
CA LEU A 79 6.31 1.07 6.59
C LEU A 79 7.51 0.14 6.56
N ASP A 80 7.53 -0.90 7.42
CA ASP A 80 8.59 -1.92 7.44
C ASP A 80 8.70 -2.63 6.07
N SER A 81 7.58 -3.07 5.52
CA SER A 81 7.58 -3.76 4.22
C SER A 81 8.10 -2.88 3.08
N ARG A 82 7.81 -1.57 3.12
CA ARG A 82 8.34 -0.62 2.15
C ARG A 82 9.86 -0.52 2.20
N GLU A 83 10.43 -0.40 3.39
CA GLU A 83 11.89 -0.32 3.57
C GLU A 83 12.57 -1.59 3.09
N ARG A 84 12.02 -2.75 3.44
CA ARG A 84 12.53 -4.04 2.97
C ARG A 84 12.43 -4.21 1.46
N CYS A 85 11.33 -3.77 0.83
CA CYS A 85 11.21 -3.76 -0.63
C CYS A 85 12.28 -2.90 -1.30
N VAL A 86 12.52 -1.69 -0.79
CA VAL A 86 13.56 -0.79 -1.33
C VAL A 86 14.93 -1.44 -1.22
N ALA A 87 15.26 -2.02 -0.05
CA ALA A 87 16.53 -2.73 0.15
C ALA A 87 16.65 -3.92 -0.81
N ALA A 88 15.63 -4.77 -0.93
CA ALA A 88 15.66 -5.93 -1.81
C ALA A 88 15.84 -5.54 -3.29
N LEU A 89 15.12 -4.52 -3.76
CA LEU A 89 15.21 -4.04 -5.15
C LEU A 89 16.57 -3.43 -5.49
N SER A 90 17.25 -2.80 -4.53
CA SER A 90 18.57 -2.19 -4.75
C SER A 90 19.69 -3.21 -5.05
N HIS A 91 19.45 -4.49 -4.81
CA HIS A 91 20.40 -5.57 -5.08
C HIS A 91 20.11 -6.31 -6.40
N LEU A 92 19.06 -5.95 -7.15
CA LEU A 92 18.77 -6.58 -8.43
C LEU A 92 19.68 -6.03 -9.53
N SER A 93 20.30 -6.93 -10.30
CA SER A 93 21.07 -6.56 -11.49
C SER A 93 20.17 -6.32 -12.70
N ASP A 94 20.67 -5.62 -13.72
CA ASP A 94 19.98 -5.44 -15.00
C ASP A 94 19.66 -6.78 -15.68
N GLU A 95 20.54 -7.77 -15.54
CA GLU A 95 20.32 -9.12 -16.05
C GLU A 95 19.10 -9.75 -15.37
N THR A 96 19.04 -9.72 -14.03
CA THR A 96 17.89 -10.22 -13.24
C THR A 96 16.60 -9.49 -13.58
N MET A 97 16.67 -8.20 -13.89
CA MET A 97 15.50 -7.42 -14.31
C MET A 97 14.98 -7.86 -15.69
N GLY A 98 15.82 -8.46 -16.51
CA GLY A 98 15.46 -9.03 -17.82
C GLY A 98 14.81 -10.40 -17.76
N ASP A 99 14.91 -11.14 -16.66
CA ASP A 99 14.36 -12.49 -16.52
C ASP A 99 12.86 -12.54 -16.83
N GLU A 100 12.43 -13.58 -17.55
CA GLU A 100 11.00 -13.85 -17.77
C GLU A 100 10.32 -14.33 -16.49
N VAL A 101 9.21 -13.71 -16.14
CA VAL A 101 8.37 -14.06 -14.99
C VAL A 101 6.88 -14.00 -15.37
N PRO A 102 5.99 -14.72 -14.65
CA PRO A 102 4.56 -14.64 -14.90
C PRO A 102 4.03 -13.22 -14.68
N HIS A 103 3.27 -12.73 -15.67
CA HIS A 103 2.59 -11.43 -15.56
C HIS A 103 1.30 -11.58 -14.73
N PRO A 104 0.92 -10.57 -13.89
CA PRO A 104 -0.28 -10.62 -13.05
C PRO A 104 -1.59 -10.87 -13.80
N PHE A 105 -1.66 -10.42 -15.04
CA PHE A 105 -2.87 -10.49 -15.88
C PHE A 105 -2.76 -11.57 -16.97
N GLY A 106 -1.82 -12.50 -16.83
CA GLY A 106 -1.62 -13.62 -17.75
C GLY A 106 -0.42 -13.45 -18.68
N GLY A 107 0.11 -14.59 -19.15
CA GLY A 107 1.33 -14.63 -19.95
C GLY A 107 2.60 -14.43 -19.14
N THR A 108 3.71 -14.19 -19.84
CA THR A 108 5.04 -13.90 -19.28
C THR A 108 5.56 -12.57 -19.79
N THR A 109 6.43 -11.93 -19.02
CA THR A 109 7.11 -10.69 -19.36
C THR A 109 8.37 -10.55 -18.51
N SER A 110 9.18 -9.51 -18.75
CA SER A 110 10.37 -9.29 -17.92
C SER A 110 10.00 -8.92 -16.48
N ARG A 111 10.83 -9.34 -15.54
CA ARG A 111 10.72 -8.99 -14.11
C ARG A 111 10.60 -7.48 -13.91
N GLY A 112 11.43 -6.70 -14.63
CA GLY A 112 11.42 -5.25 -14.59
C GLY A 112 10.07 -4.66 -15.01
N HIS A 113 9.42 -5.23 -16.03
CA HIS A 113 8.08 -4.80 -16.43
C HIS A 113 7.03 -5.07 -15.36
N VAL A 114 7.07 -6.25 -14.72
CA VAL A 114 6.15 -6.55 -13.61
C VAL A 114 6.38 -5.61 -12.44
N LEU A 115 7.65 -5.35 -12.06
CA LEU A 115 7.98 -4.42 -10.99
C LEU A 115 7.48 -2.99 -11.29
N SER A 116 7.63 -2.52 -12.53
CA SER A 116 7.09 -1.22 -12.97
C SER A 116 5.57 -1.18 -12.88
N THR A 117 4.87 -2.24 -13.28
CA THR A 117 3.42 -2.37 -13.15
C THR A 117 2.98 -2.30 -11.68
N LEU A 118 3.71 -3.00 -10.78
CA LEU A 118 3.42 -2.96 -9.35
C LEU A 118 3.71 -1.58 -8.73
N ALA A 119 4.74 -0.87 -9.19
CA ALA A 119 5.01 0.50 -8.77
C ALA A 119 3.89 1.47 -9.19
N PHE A 120 3.40 1.37 -10.42
CA PHE A 120 2.22 2.13 -10.88
C PHE A 120 0.98 1.80 -10.04
N HIS A 121 0.74 0.53 -9.75
CA HIS A 121 -0.37 0.08 -8.90
C HIS A 121 -0.28 0.66 -7.48
N GLN A 122 0.91 0.74 -6.89
CA GLN A 122 1.13 1.39 -5.60
C GLN A 122 0.82 2.90 -5.66
N ALA A 123 1.20 3.58 -6.75
CA ALA A 123 0.89 5.00 -6.94
C ALA A 123 -0.63 5.25 -7.08
N TYR A 124 -1.34 4.37 -7.80
CA TYR A 124 -2.79 4.40 -7.91
C TYR A 124 -3.47 4.30 -6.53
N HIS A 125 -3.07 3.34 -5.70
CA HIS A 125 -3.63 3.19 -4.35
C HIS A 125 -3.20 4.30 -3.39
N ALA A 126 -2.03 4.91 -3.57
CA ALA A 126 -1.65 6.10 -2.81
C ALA A 126 -2.60 7.28 -3.06
N GLY A 127 -3.11 7.43 -4.29
CA GLY A 127 -4.16 8.39 -4.62
C GLY A 127 -5.49 8.07 -3.94
N GLN A 128 -5.91 6.80 -3.92
CA GLN A 128 -7.10 6.37 -3.20
C GLN A 128 -6.98 6.61 -1.69
N LEU A 129 -5.80 6.37 -1.11
CA LEU A 129 -5.52 6.63 0.31
C LEU A 129 -5.65 8.12 0.65
N ALA A 130 -5.23 9.01 -0.26
CA ALA A 130 -5.40 10.46 -0.10
C ALA A 130 -6.89 10.87 -0.10
N ILE A 131 -7.73 10.19 -0.88
CA ILE A 131 -9.19 10.39 -0.87
C ILE A 131 -9.77 9.86 0.44
N ALA A 132 -9.41 8.63 0.85
CA ALA A 132 -9.87 8.03 2.11
C ALA A 132 -9.53 8.90 3.32
N ARG A 133 -8.34 9.52 3.34
CA ARG A 133 -7.96 10.50 4.36
C ARG A 133 -8.94 11.67 4.46
N ARG A 134 -9.37 12.24 3.33
CA ARG A 134 -10.33 13.35 3.30
C ARG A 134 -11.72 12.94 3.75
N ILE A 135 -12.14 11.73 3.38
CA ILE A 135 -13.42 11.15 3.82
C ILE A 135 -13.42 10.93 5.33
N ALA A 136 -12.27 10.55 5.90
CA ALA A 136 -12.07 10.44 7.35
C ALA A 136 -12.02 11.80 8.09
N GLY A 137 -12.25 12.92 7.39
CA GLY A 137 -12.27 14.26 7.97
C GLY A 137 -10.90 14.90 8.17
N LEU A 138 -9.84 14.31 7.63
CA LEU A 138 -8.48 14.82 7.74
C LEU A 138 -8.10 15.67 6.53
N GLU A 139 -7.25 16.68 6.75
CA GLU A 139 -6.73 17.48 5.64
C GLU A 139 -5.86 16.68 4.69
N GLY A 140 -5.93 17.02 3.39
CA GLY A 140 -5.04 16.45 2.38
C GLY A 140 -3.57 16.83 2.61
N VAL A 141 -2.67 15.88 2.38
CA VAL A 141 -1.21 16.10 2.58
C VAL A 141 -0.55 16.87 1.43
N VAL A 142 -1.13 16.83 0.24
CA VAL A 142 -0.67 17.63 -0.90
C VAL A 142 -1.32 19.01 -0.82
N LYS A 143 -0.50 20.01 -0.60
CA LYS A 143 -0.89 21.42 -0.54
C LYS A 143 -0.64 22.08 -1.89
N GLY A 144 -1.43 23.12 -2.20
CA GLY A 144 -1.20 23.94 -3.38
C GLY A 144 0.14 24.70 -3.33
N PRO A 145 0.57 25.29 -4.47
CA PRO A 145 1.76 26.12 -4.49
C PRO A 145 1.69 27.22 -3.43
N GLY A 146 2.76 27.37 -2.64
CA GLY A 146 2.86 28.40 -1.60
C GLY A 146 2.14 28.10 -0.28
N GLN A 147 1.45 26.96 -0.15
CA GLN A 147 0.87 26.57 1.13
C GLN A 147 1.89 25.78 1.97
N PRO A 148 2.12 26.13 3.25
CA PRO A 148 3.01 25.36 4.11
C PRO A 148 2.45 23.93 4.28
N ARG A 149 3.33 22.94 4.24
CA ARG A 149 2.98 21.60 4.73
C ARG A 149 2.64 21.77 6.21
N GLY A 150 1.44 21.32 6.60
CA GLY A 150 0.97 21.49 7.97
C GLY A 150 2.05 21.04 8.95
N ALA A 151 2.36 21.86 9.92
CA ALA A 151 3.13 21.42 11.07
C ALA A 151 2.34 20.29 11.74
N ALA A 152 3.03 19.22 12.12
CA ALA A 152 2.43 18.21 12.96
C ALA A 152 1.75 18.93 14.13
N VAL A 153 0.45 18.71 14.31
CA VAL A 153 -0.27 19.21 15.48
C VAL A 153 0.33 18.46 16.65
N ALA A 154 0.99 19.21 17.51
CA ALA A 154 1.63 18.69 18.72
C ALA A 154 0.61 18.11 19.69
#